data_ab2ae231def06d6d69488606eab549ce
#
_entry.id   ab2ae231def06d6d69488606eab549ce
#
_cell.length_a   1.000
_cell.length_b   1.000
_cell.length_c   1.000
_cell.angle_alpha   90.00
_cell.angle_beta   90.00
_cell.angle_gamma   90.00
#
_symmetry.space_group_name_H-M   'P 1'
#
loop_
_entity.id
_entity.type
_entity.pdbx_description
1 polymer ?
#
loop_
_entity_poly.entity_id
_entity_poly.type
_entity_poly.pdbx_seq_one_letter_code
_entity_poly.pdbx_strand_id
1 'polypeptide(L)'
;MKKISKIILSYLLITFNSYVLSVENNNTNILKIGILAPFSGEFKPIGEAILYSVNLALHDINDNSVKIYPKDSGSDKEKILDACKEFREEGVKVIIGPIDSSFAKELKNFDDLIFLSLSNMNSSIDKNFIMMGINLESQLLAIKKFIGKQEKKKTIILYPDNKNSKHVEKKIKLTNFKNYKLFKYSSDSEVLTGQIEKLTNYKQRKINLEARVKKLEKSDLPKDIRELNQLKQRYTLGKVKFDSVVIIDFGNGLKSVLTSLAYTDVSEKDILIVTANQWFDDSILSESSIKSFYFPSINLKNFNNFNKKFFKEYKYRPNEITILSYDIIGLIYYLWKNDTKINYANDFNMKNEIKAKIGKFKISENKVIQKLEIYKLEDNKFIKSKL
;
A
#
# COMPACT_ATOMS: atom_id res chain seq x y z
N MET A 1 19.31 -82.02 22.50
CA MET A 1 18.89 -81.14 21.40
C MET A 1 17.62 -80.29 21.74
N LYS A 2 16.70 -80.66 22.63
CA LYS A 2 15.46 -79.89 22.92
C LYS A 2 15.64 -78.69 23.91
N LYS A 3 16.71 -78.58 24.65
CA LYS A 3 16.96 -77.45 25.57
C LYS A 3 17.65 -76.24 24.91
N ILE A 4 18.44 -76.43 23.89
CA ILE A 4 19.13 -75.37 23.16
C ILE A 4 18.14 -74.57 22.26
N SER A 5 17.13 -75.25 21.71
CA SER A 5 16.10 -74.62 20.88
C SER A 5 15.23 -73.58 21.68
N LYS A 6 14.98 -73.81 22.98
CA LYS A 6 14.19 -72.87 23.81
C LYS A 6 14.93 -71.63 24.23
N ILE A 7 16.26 -71.70 24.35
CA ILE A 7 17.13 -70.55 24.76
C ILE A 7 17.30 -69.61 23.52
N ILE A 8 17.45 -70.19 22.32
CA ILE A 8 17.56 -69.38 21.09
C ILE A 8 16.25 -68.68 20.77
N LEU A 9 15.10 -69.30 21.06
CA LEU A 9 13.77 -68.69 20.84
C LEU A 9 13.47 -67.55 21.83
N SER A 10 13.96 -67.67 23.11
CA SER A 10 13.79 -66.58 24.09
C SER A 10 14.75 -65.39 23.81
N TYR A 11 15.95 -65.62 23.24
CA TYR A 11 16.85 -64.57 22.84
C TYR A 11 16.35 -63.82 21.59
N LEU A 12 15.68 -64.51 20.67
CA LEU A 12 15.09 -63.90 19.47
C LEU A 12 13.86 -63.01 19.81
N LEU A 13 13.12 -63.37 20.87
CA LEU A 13 11.99 -62.54 21.34
C LEU A 13 12.42 -61.32 22.13
N ILE A 14 13.59 -61.33 22.78
CA ILE A 14 14.12 -60.18 23.54
C ILE A 14 14.79 -59.18 22.54
N THR A 15 15.37 -59.62 21.44
CA THR A 15 15.95 -58.71 20.44
C THR A 15 14.89 -58.05 19.55
N PHE A 16 13.66 -58.60 19.46
CA PHE A 16 12.59 -57.97 18.66
C PHE A 16 11.86 -56.85 19.43
N ASN A 17 11.97 -56.81 20.78
CA ASN A 17 11.35 -55.77 21.58
C ASN A 17 12.22 -54.51 21.76
N SER A 18 13.46 -54.49 21.30
CA SER A 18 14.35 -53.32 21.41
C SER A 18 14.33 -52.43 20.17
N TYR A 19 13.62 -52.75 19.11
CA TYR A 19 13.51 -51.95 17.89
C TYR A 19 12.21 -51.15 17.77
N VAL A 20 11.37 -51.10 18.82
CA VAL A 20 10.07 -50.38 18.74
C VAL A 20 10.02 -49.13 19.62
N LEU A 21 11.16 -48.62 20.12
CA LEU A 21 11.18 -47.41 20.94
C LEU A 21 12.26 -46.42 20.51
N SER A 22 12.35 -46.14 19.24
CA SER A 22 12.76 -44.83 18.78
C SER A 22 11.70 -44.28 17.82
N VAL A 23 10.48 -44.06 18.34
CA VAL A 23 9.70 -42.96 17.85
C VAL A 23 10.52 -41.75 18.24
N GLU A 24 11.41 -41.29 17.35
CA GLU A 24 11.85 -39.92 17.37
C GLU A 24 10.59 -39.08 17.55
N ASN A 25 10.42 -38.55 18.72
CA ASN A 25 9.57 -37.41 18.95
C ASN A 25 10.23 -36.25 18.17
N ASN A 26 10.14 -36.32 16.85
CA ASN A 26 10.25 -35.16 15.99
C ASN A 26 9.08 -34.26 16.40
N ASN A 27 9.24 -33.56 17.52
CA ASN A 27 8.51 -32.35 17.79
C ASN A 27 8.91 -31.38 16.65
N THR A 28 8.44 -31.67 15.44
CA THR A 28 8.49 -30.74 14.33
C THR A 28 7.71 -29.54 14.81
N ASN A 29 8.45 -28.49 15.18
CA ASN A 29 7.86 -27.22 15.59
C ASN A 29 7.06 -26.71 14.39
N ILE A 30 5.73 -26.91 14.40
CA ILE A 30 4.84 -26.55 13.30
C ILE A 30 4.47 -25.08 13.44
N LEU A 31 4.78 -24.28 12.43
CA LEU A 31 4.33 -22.90 12.33
C LEU A 31 2.89 -22.87 11.80
N LYS A 32 1.95 -22.46 12.64
CA LYS A 32 0.53 -22.30 12.28
C LYS A 32 0.23 -20.83 12.01
N ILE A 33 -0.30 -20.52 10.83
CA ILE A 33 -0.64 -19.15 10.40
C ILE A 33 -2.10 -19.11 9.97
N GLY A 34 -2.89 -18.23 10.58
CA GLY A 34 -4.26 -17.96 10.18
C GLY A 34 -4.34 -17.01 9.00
N ILE A 35 -5.35 -17.16 8.17
CA ILE A 35 -5.70 -16.17 7.13
C ILE A 35 -7.14 -15.77 7.35
N LEU A 36 -7.36 -14.53 7.74
CA LEU A 36 -8.69 -13.94 7.94
C LEU A 36 -9.00 -13.00 6.79
N ALA A 37 -9.69 -13.51 5.76
CA ALA A 37 -9.97 -12.79 4.52
C ALA A 37 -11.41 -13.08 4.04
N PRO A 38 -12.01 -12.21 3.22
CA PRO A 38 -13.37 -12.46 2.70
C PRO A 38 -13.31 -13.55 1.62
N PHE A 39 -13.70 -14.77 1.96
CA PHE A 39 -13.84 -15.88 1.02
C PHE A 39 -15.27 -16.04 0.52
N SER A 40 -16.19 -15.18 0.97
CA SER A 40 -17.57 -15.08 0.49
C SER A 40 -17.95 -13.61 0.23
N GLY A 41 -19.10 -13.41 -0.48
CA GLY A 41 -19.62 -12.07 -0.77
C GLY A 41 -18.86 -11.32 -1.88
N GLU A 42 -19.07 -10.01 -1.93
CA GLU A 42 -18.54 -9.12 -2.97
C GLU A 42 -17.00 -9.10 -3.04
N PHE A 43 -16.33 -9.20 -1.89
CA PHE A 43 -14.88 -9.13 -1.80
C PHE A 43 -14.17 -10.48 -1.90
N LYS A 44 -14.92 -11.57 -2.23
CA LYS A 44 -14.36 -12.92 -2.41
C LYS A 44 -13.15 -12.96 -3.35
N PRO A 45 -13.12 -12.27 -4.50
CA PRO A 45 -11.95 -12.30 -5.39
C PRO A 45 -10.66 -11.78 -4.72
N ILE A 46 -10.79 -10.82 -3.79
CA ILE A 46 -9.64 -10.29 -3.04
C ILE A 46 -9.15 -11.33 -2.04
N GLY A 47 -10.07 -11.98 -1.31
CA GLY A 47 -9.74 -13.04 -0.35
C GLY A 47 -9.03 -14.22 -1.02
N GLU A 48 -9.56 -14.71 -2.13
CA GLU A 48 -8.93 -15.78 -2.93
C GLU A 48 -7.55 -15.38 -3.42
N ALA A 49 -7.37 -14.16 -3.93
CA ALA A 49 -6.07 -13.67 -4.39
C ALA A 49 -5.05 -13.58 -3.25
N ILE A 50 -5.47 -13.24 -2.03
CA ILE A 50 -4.61 -13.27 -0.83
C ILE A 50 -4.17 -14.69 -0.53
N LEU A 51 -5.09 -15.67 -0.51
CA LEU A 51 -4.76 -17.07 -0.27
C LEU A 51 -3.80 -17.62 -1.34
N TYR A 52 -4.02 -17.29 -2.60
CA TYR A 52 -3.14 -17.69 -3.69
C TYR A 52 -1.75 -17.06 -3.58
N SER A 53 -1.67 -15.81 -3.16
CA SER A 53 -0.40 -15.13 -2.90
C SER A 53 0.38 -15.78 -1.75
N VAL A 54 -0.33 -16.20 -0.68
CA VAL A 54 0.23 -16.99 0.42
C VAL A 54 0.76 -18.32 -0.09
N ASN A 55 0.00 -19.05 -0.92
CA ASN A 55 0.43 -20.31 -1.49
C ASN A 55 1.69 -20.16 -2.36
N LEU A 56 1.81 -19.07 -3.13
CA LEU A 56 3.04 -18.77 -3.88
C LEU A 56 4.24 -18.54 -2.95
N ALA A 57 4.04 -17.88 -1.82
CA ALA A 57 5.09 -17.67 -0.83
C ALA A 57 5.52 -19.00 -0.19
N LEU A 58 4.57 -19.87 0.18
CA LEU A 58 4.84 -21.20 0.72
C LEU A 58 5.58 -22.09 -0.26
N HIS A 59 5.20 -22.05 -1.52
CA HIS A 59 5.93 -22.76 -2.58
C HIS A 59 7.39 -22.31 -2.68
N ASP A 60 7.65 -21.00 -2.56
CA ASP A 60 9.02 -20.47 -2.58
C ASP A 60 9.80 -20.78 -1.30
N ILE A 61 9.13 -20.86 -0.16
CA ILE A 61 9.72 -21.26 1.13
C ILE A 61 10.08 -22.75 1.12
N ASN A 62 9.24 -23.58 0.53
CA ASN A 62 9.40 -25.03 0.40
C ASN A 62 9.69 -25.73 1.75
N ASP A 63 8.91 -25.40 2.79
CA ASP A 63 9.02 -25.98 4.13
C ASP A 63 7.65 -26.51 4.59
N ASN A 64 7.53 -27.84 4.72
CA ASN A 64 6.30 -28.53 5.11
C ASN A 64 5.91 -28.30 6.60
N SER A 65 6.77 -27.69 7.39
CA SER A 65 6.46 -27.31 8.78
C SER A 65 5.56 -26.09 8.90
N VAL A 66 5.22 -25.40 7.80
CA VAL A 66 4.29 -24.28 7.79
C VAL A 66 2.90 -24.75 7.39
N LYS A 67 1.90 -24.47 8.25
CA LYS A 67 0.50 -24.81 8.00
C LYS A 67 -0.37 -23.56 8.01
N ILE A 68 -1.26 -23.46 7.02
CA ILE A 68 -2.17 -22.33 6.84
C ILE A 68 -3.58 -22.73 7.21
N TYR A 69 -4.26 -21.85 7.95
CA TYR A 69 -5.63 -21.98 8.42
C TYR A 69 -6.47 -20.83 7.85
N PRO A 70 -7.12 -21.01 6.68
CA PRO A 70 -7.98 -19.98 6.12
C PRO A 70 -9.35 -19.97 6.78
N LYS A 71 -9.84 -18.76 7.14
CA LYS A 71 -11.18 -18.53 7.70
C LYS A 71 -11.84 -17.37 6.94
N ASP A 72 -13.12 -17.53 6.64
CA ASP A 72 -13.92 -16.52 5.96
C ASP A 72 -14.30 -15.37 6.90
N SER A 73 -13.84 -14.17 6.61
CA SER A 73 -14.31 -12.97 7.31
C SER A 73 -15.70 -12.54 6.84
N GLY A 74 -16.11 -12.90 5.63
CA GLY A 74 -17.38 -12.49 5.02
C GLY A 74 -17.65 -10.99 5.06
N SER A 75 -16.66 -10.16 5.49
CA SER A 75 -16.84 -8.77 5.87
C SER A 75 -17.94 -8.57 6.92
N ASP A 76 -18.15 -9.59 7.75
CA ASP A 76 -19.18 -9.70 8.77
C ASP A 76 -18.56 -9.86 10.17
N LYS A 77 -19.10 -9.12 11.13
CA LYS A 77 -18.57 -9.09 12.50
C LYS A 77 -18.65 -10.44 13.21
N GLU A 78 -19.77 -11.13 13.10
CA GLU A 78 -19.98 -12.40 13.81
C GLU A 78 -19.05 -13.48 13.26
N LYS A 79 -18.96 -13.59 11.94
CA LYS A 79 -18.02 -14.51 11.27
C LYS A 79 -16.57 -14.26 11.68
N ILE A 80 -16.16 -13.00 11.80
CA ILE A 80 -14.80 -12.63 12.22
C ILE A 80 -14.55 -13.07 13.67
N LEU A 81 -15.50 -12.86 14.58
CA LEU A 81 -15.36 -13.26 15.97
C LEU A 81 -15.32 -14.79 16.13
N ASP A 82 -16.14 -15.52 15.37
CA ASP A 82 -16.14 -16.98 15.39
C ASP A 82 -14.85 -17.54 14.79
N ALA A 83 -14.37 -16.99 13.68
CA ALA A 83 -13.06 -17.34 13.12
C ALA A 83 -11.92 -17.16 14.14
N CYS A 84 -11.96 -16.11 14.97
CA CYS A 84 -10.97 -15.90 16.02
C CYS A 84 -11.04 -16.96 17.14
N LYS A 85 -12.23 -17.42 17.52
CA LYS A 85 -12.39 -18.53 18.47
C LYS A 85 -11.79 -19.82 17.88
N GLU A 86 -12.13 -20.14 16.64
CA GLU A 86 -11.58 -21.29 15.94
C GLU A 86 -10.05 -21.25 15.83
N PHE A 87 -9.46 -20.08 15.55
CA PHE A 87 -7.99 -19.94 15.56
C PHE A 87 -7.37 -20.29 16.91
N ARG A 88 -8.00 -19.89 18.03
CA ARG A 88 -7.55 -20.26 19.38
C ARG A 88 -7.60 -21.78 19.58
N GLU A 89 -8.69 -22.41 19.21
CA GLU A 89 -8.89 -23.87 19.34
C GLU A 89 -7.86 -24.65 18.50
N GLU A 90 -7.53 -24.14 17.32
CA GLU A 90 -6.52 -24.71 16.43
C GLU A 90 -5.08 -24.38 16.88
N GLY A 91 -4.89 -23.54 17.89
CA GLY A 91 -3.58 -23.12 18.41
C GLY A 91 -2.84 -22.19 17.44
N VAL A 92 -3.57 -21.45 16.61
CA VAL A 92 -3.04 -20.40 15.73
C VAL A 92 -2.87 -19.12 16.54
N LYS A 93 -1.70 -18.50 16.49
CA LYS A 93 -1.42 -17.21 17.17
C LYS A 93 -1.28 -16.03 16.21
N VAL A 94 -0.74 -16.28 15.03
CA VAL A 94 -0.43 -15.23 14.04
C VAL A 94 -1.40 -15.30 12.88
N ILE A 95 -2.06 -14.19 12.58
CA ILE A 95 -3.14 -14.10 11.60
C ILE A 95 -2.81 -13.02 10.58
N ILE A 96 -2.87 -13.36 9.30
CA ILE A 96 -2.82 -12.40 8.19
C ILE A 96 -4.25 -11.92 7.95
N GLY A 97 -4.48 -10.64 8.15
CA GLY A 97 -5.80 -10.01 8.09
C GLY A 97 -6.18 -9.35 9.41
N PRO A 98 -7.42 -8.84 9.52
CA PRO A 98 -8.36 -8.64 8.41
C PRO A 98 -7.88 -7.57 7.41
N ILE A 99 -8.54 -7.51 6.25
CA ILE A 99 -8.28 -6.44 5.26
C ILE A 99 -8.85 -5.11 5.77
N ASP A 100 -10.05 -5.15 6.33
CA ASP A 100 -10.73 -3.97 6.86
C ASP A 100 -10.38 -3.76 8.34
N SER A 101 -9.78 -2.60 8.64
CA SER A 101 -9.43 -2.20 10.00
C SER A 101 -10.64 -1.72 10.83
N SER A 102 -11.85 -1.62 10.26
CA SER A 102 -13.06 -1.23 11.00
C SER A 102 -13.37 -2.20 12.13
N PHE A 103 -13.01 -3.47 11.98
CA PHE A 103 -13.20 -4.53 12.98
C PHE A 103 -12.14 -4.58 14.08
N ALA A 104 -11.13 -3.71 14.05
CA ALA A 104 -10.03 -3.74 15.02
C ALA A 104 -10.52 -3.55 16.47
N LYS A 105 -11.61 -2.80 16.68
CA LYS A 105 -12.18 -2.59 18.02
C LYS A 105 -12.75 -3.89 18.63
N GLU A 106 -13.38 -4.70 17.82
CA GLU A 106 -13.95 -5.98 18.22
C GLU A 106 -12.86 -7.00 18.50
N LEU A 107 -11.82 -6.98 17.70
CA LEU A 107 -10.70 -7.92 17.77
C LEU A 107 -9.70 -7.65 18.91
N LYS A 108 -9.75 -6.47 19.54
CA LYS A 108 -8.89 -6.16 20.69
C LYS A 108 -9.05 -7.11 21.89
N ASN A 109 -10.20 -7.77 22.02
CA ASN A 109 -10.48 -8.74 23.09
C ASN A 109 -9.79 -10.11 22.84
N PHE A 110 -9.17 -10.29 21.67
CA PHE A 110 -8.34 -11.43 21.32
C PHE A 110 -6.87 -11.04 21.42
N ASP A 111 -6.45 -10.60 22.61
CA ASP A 111 -5.11 -10.08 22.90
C ASP A 111 -3.99 -11.13 22.83
N ASP A 112 -4.36 -12.41 22.85
CA ASP A 112 -3.52 -13.58 22.62
C ASP A 112 -3.27 -13.89 21.13
N LEU A 113 -4.03 -13.25 20.22
CA LEU A 113 -3.87 -13.36 18.76
C LEU A 113 -3.16 -12.11 18.20
N ILE A 114 -2.31 -12.32 17.22
CA ILE A 114 -1.55 -11.25 16.55
C ILE A 114 -2.07 -11.07 15.13
N PHE A 115 -2.56 -9.89 14.80
CA PHE A 115 -3.13 -9.56 13.50
C PHE A 115 -2.16 -8.73 12.66
N LEU A 116 -1.70 -9.27 11.52
CA LEU A 116 -0.99 -8.53 10.49
C LEU A 116 -2.01 -8.10 9.43
N SER A 117 -2.64 -6.95 9.70
CA SER A 117 -3.70 -6.42 8.83
C SER A 117 -3.15 -5.84 7.55
N LEU A 118 -3.79 -6.13 6.43
CA LEU A 118 -3.47 -5.58 5.11
C LEU A 118 -4.01 -4.14 4.93
N SER A 119 -4.73 -3.61 5.91
CA SER A 119 -5.25 -2.25 5.88
C SER A 119 -4.13 -1.20 5.84
N ASN A 120 -4.38 -0.11 5.14
CA ASN A 120 -3.52 1.09 5.13
C ASN A 120 -3.97 2.15 6.16
N MET A 121 -5.06 1.91 6.89
CA MET A 121 -5.65 2.84 7.86
C MET A 121 -5.11 2.59 9.27
N ASN A 122 -4.29 3.51 9.78
CA ASN A 122 -3.70 3.43 11.11
C ASN A 122 -4.56 4.09 12.21
N SER A 123 -5.87 4.11 12.08
CA SER A 123 -6.75 4.85 13.00
C SER A 123 -6.96 4.18 14.36
N SER A 124 -6.73 2.87 14.48
CA SER A 124 -6.97 2.09 15.70
C SER A 124 -5.92 0.99 15.82
N ILE A 125 -4.70 1.38 16.23
CA ILE A 125 -3.64 0.40 16.50
C ILE A 125 -3.79 -0.04 17.94
N ASP A 126 -4.32 -1.25 18.15
CA ASP A 126 -4.26 -1.95 19.42
C ASP A 126 -2.94 -2.74 19.54
N LYS A 127 -2.63 -3.18 20.76
CA LYS A 127 -1.34 -3.84 21.07
C LYS A 127 -1.09 -5.13 20.29
N ASN A 128 -2.15 -5.76 19.78
CA ASN A 128 -2.09 -7.01 19.02
C ASN A 128 -2.21 -6.84 17.49
N PHE A 129 -2.20 -5.60 17.00
CA PHE A 129 -2.29 -5.29 15.57
C PHE A 129 -1.01 -4.71 15.00
N ILE A 130 -0.65 -5.16 13.79
CA ILE A 130 0.39 -4.57 12.93
C ILE A 130 -0.24 -4.24 11.59
N MET A 131 -0.27 -2.96 11.23
CA MET A 131 -0.85 -2.50 9.95
C MET A 131 0.20 -2.59 8.84
N MET A 132 0.12 -3.65 8.03
CA MET A 132 1.08 -3.96 6.97
C MET A 132 0.81 -3.20 5.66
N GLY A 133 -0.39 -2.64 5.49
CA GLY A 133 -0.75 -1.85 4.31
C GLY A 133 0.13 -0.63 4.10
N ILE A 134 0.25 -0.15 2.86
CA ILE A 134 1.01 1.06 2.55
C ILE A 134 0.24 2.28 3.07
N ASN A 135 0.68 2.78 4.21
CA ASN A 135 0.00 3.84 4.91
C ASN A 135 0.36 5.23 4.38
N LEU A 136 -0.52 6.21 4.65
CA LEU A 136 -0.35 7.59 4.22
C LEU A 136 0.94 8.23 4.77
N GLU A 137 1.38 7.86 5.97
CA GLU A 137 2.60 8.40 6.58
C GLU A 137 3.84 8.03 5.77
N SER A 138 3.98 6.76 5.35
CA SER A 138 5.06 6.30 4.48
C SER A 138 5.09 7.05 3.14
N GLN A 139 3.91 7.28 2.56
CA GLN A 139 3.77 8.02 1.31
C GLN A 139 4.18 9.48 1.47
N LEU A 140 3.69 10.15 2.52
CA LEU A 140 4.01 11.54 2.79
C LEU A 140 5.50 11.75 3.10
N LEU A 141 6.15 10.81 3.78
CA LEU A 141 7.60 10.85 4.01
C LEU A 141 8.38 10.77 2.69
N ALA A 142 7.97 9.89 1.78
CA ALA A 142 8.58 9.78 0.45
C ALA A 142 8.35 11.05 -0.38
N ILE A 143 7.12 11.58 -0.39
CA ILE A 143 6.75 12.82 -1.08
C ILE A 143 7.54 14.01 -0.54
N LYS A 144 7.61 14.16 0.79
CA LYS A 144 8.38 15.24 1.43
C LYS A 144 9.85 15.23 1.00
N LYS A 145 10.47 14.04 1.03
CA LYS A 145 11.86 13.87 0.61
C LYS A 145 12.04 14.23 -0.88
N PHE A 146 11.10 13.83 -1.72
CA PHE A 146 11.12 14.11 -3.16
C PHE A 146 10.98 15.60 -3.43
N ILE A 147 9.98 16.28 -2.87
CA ILE A 147 9.76 17.72 -3.01
C ILE A 147 10.98 18.52 -2.56
N GLY A 148 11.61 18.11 -1.44
CA GLY A 148 12.84 18.74 -0.96
C GLY A 148 14.01 18.61 -1.94
N LYS A 149 14.17 17.44 -2.59
CA LYS A 149 15.21 17.23 -3.61
C LYS A 149 14.94 18.00 -4.90
N GLN A 150 13.66 18.28 -5.20
CA GLN A 150 13.25 19.13 -6.33
C GLN A 150 13.29 20.63 -6.00
N GLU A 151 13.83 20.99 -4.83
CA GLU A 151 13.99 22.37 -4.34
C GLU A 151 12.71 23.23 -4.36
N LYS A 152 11.54 22.59 -4.26
CA LYS A 152 10.25 23.28 -4.24
C LYS A 152 10.04 23.97 -2.90
N LYS A 153 9.55 25.23 -2.93
CA LYS A 153 9.47 26.11 -1.76
C LYS A 153 8.05 26.44 -1.31
N LYS A 154 7.05 26.21 -2.17
CA LYS A 154 5.65 26.59 -1.90
C LYS A 154 4.72 25.46 -2.31
N THR A 155 4.42 24.56 -1.39
CA THR A 155 3.57 23.38 -1.64
C THR A 155 2.12 23.65 -1.25
N ILE A 156 1.17 23.30 -2.11
CA ILE A 156 -0.24 23.15 -1.75
C ILE A 156 -0.54 21.69 -1.56
N ILE A 157 -1.19 21.31 -0.46
CA ILE A 157 -1.66 19.95 -0.21
C ILE A 157 -3.17 19.93 -0.35
N LEU A 158 -3.67 19.25 -1.38
CA LEU A 158 -5.07 19.09 -1.71
C LEU A 158 -5.59 17.77 -1.14
N TYR A 159 -6.74 17.81 -0.47
CA TYR A 159 -7.42 16.61 0.03
C TYR A 159 -8.94 16.84 0.10
N PRO A 160 -9.78 15.77 -0.07
CA PRO A 160 -11.22 15.92 -0.09
C PRO A 160 -11.81 16.22 1.30
N ASP A 161 -12.90 16.98 1.33
CA ASP A 161 -13.71 17.19 2.53
C ASP A 161 -14.62 15.99 2.77
N ASN A 162 -14.14 15.03 3.56
CA ASN A 162 -14.85 13.82 3.90
C ASN A 162 -14.52 13.36 5.34
N LYS A 163 -15.10 12.23 5.75
CA LYS A 163 -14.87 11.64 7.09
C LYS A 163 -13.40 11.42 7.47
N ASN A 164 -12.51 11.30 6.47
CA ASN A 164 -11.08 11.04 6.66
C ASN A 164 -10.24 12.33 6.74
N SER A 165 -10.81 13.51 6.50
CA SER A 165 -10.07 14.80 6.46
C SER A 165 -9.21 15.03 7.70
N LYS A 166 -9.77 14.82 8.91
CA LYS A 166 -9.04 14.99 10.18
C LYS A 166 -7.86 14.01 10.29
N HIS A 167 -8.01 12.79 9.82
CA HIS A 167 -6.93 11.80 9.79
C HIS A 167 -5.80 12.24 8.85
N VAL A 168 -6.13 12.70 7.66
CA VAL A 168 -5.17 13.24 6.68
C VAL A 168 -4.40 14.42 7.27
N GLU A 169 -5.08 15.40 7.85
CA GLU A 169 -4.46 16.57 8.50
C GLU A 169 -3.49 16.17 9.61
N LYS A 170 -3.91 15.21 10.47
CA LYS A 170 -3.06 14.66 11.54
C LYS A 170 -1.79 14.04 10.97
N LYS A 171 -1.90 13.24 9.89
CA LYS A 171 -0.75 12.59 9.25
C LYS A 171 0.20 13.58 8.59
N ILE A 172 -0.33 14.63 7.93
CA ILE A 172 0.50 15.72 7.38
C ILE A 172 1.31 16.41 8.48
N LYS A 173 0.67 16.75 9.60
CA LYS A 173 1.36 17.36 10.74
C LYS A 173 2.50 16.49 11.28
N LEU A 174 2.26 15.17 11.43
CA LEU A 174 3.26 14.23 11.93
C LEU A 174 4.49 14.12 11.01
N THR A 175 4.31 14.30 9.71
CA THR A 175 5.44 14.24 8.76
C THR A 175 6.30 15.50 8.75
N ASN A 176 5.89 16.54 9.46
CA ASN A 176 6.62 17.80 9.56
C ASN A 176 7.04 18.37 8.18
N PHE A 177 6.07 18.53 7.29
CA PHE A 177 6.24 19.27 6.04
C PHE A 177 6.64 20.71 6.34
N LYS A 178 7.45 21.32 5.50
CA LYS A 178 7.81 22.75 5.59
C LYS A 178 7.18 23.51 4.43
N ASN A 179 6.80 24.77 4.67
CA ASN A 179 6.32 25.71 3.64
C ASN A 179 5.16 25.16 2.80
N TYR A 180 4.13 24.63 3.46
CA TYR A 180 2.93 24.12 2.80
C TYR A 180 1.68 24.88 3.24
N LYS A 181 0.64 24.82 2.40
CA LYS A 181 -0.72 25.24 2.72
C LYS A 181 -1.67 24.06 2.48
N LEU A 182 -2.59 23.87 3.40
CA LEU A 182 -3.66 22.88 3.25
C LEU A 182 -4.81 23.51 2.45
N PHE A 183 -5.36 22.72 1.54
CA PHE A 183 -6.54 23.08 0.78
C PHE A 183 -7.50 21.91 0.74
N LYS A 184 -8.60 22.04 1.48
CA LYS A 184 -9.66 21.07 1.55
C LYS A 184 -10.70 21.39 0.49
N TYR A 185 -11.08 20.41 -0.34
CA TYR A 185 -11.98 20.62 -1.47
C TYR A 185 -13.22 19.72 -1.37
N SER A 186 -14.31 20.17 -2.01
CA SER A 186 -15.55 19.40 -2.14
C SER A 186 -15.38 18.23 -3.09
N SER A 187 -15.97 17.08 -2.77
CA SER A 187 -16.04 15.95 -3.69
C SER A 187 -17.03 16.16 -4.85
N ASP A 188 -17.85 17.20 -4.81
CA ASP A 188 -18.70 17.64 -5.91
C ASP A 188 -17.83 18.29 -7.00
N SER A 189 -17.90 17.80 -8.22
CA SER A 189 -17.03 18.21 -9.33
C SER A 189 -17.23 19.66 -9.77
N GLU A 190 -18.45 20.19 -9.70
CA GLU A 190 -18.74 21.59 -10.07
C GLU A 190 -18.17 22.54 -9.03
N VAL A 191 -18.39 22.23 -7.76
CA VAL A 191 -17.85 23.00 -6.63
C VAL A 191 -16.32 22.94 -6.63
N LEU A 192 -15.75 21.75 -6.85
CA LEU A 192 -14.30 21.54 -6.95
C LEU A 192 -13.66 22.45 -8.00
N THR A 193 -14.22 22.48 -9.23
CA THR A 193 -13.66 23.29 -10.30
C THR A 193 -13.62 24.77 -9.92
N GLY A 194 -14.71 25.30 -9.35
CA GLY A 194 -14.75 26.68 -8.85
C GLY A 194 -13.75 26.97 -7.70
N GLN A 195 -13.50 25.98 -6.83
CA GLN A 195 -12.50 26.08 -5.78
C GLN A 195 -11.07 26.12 -6.36
N ILE A 196 -10.77 25.29 -7.36
CA ILE A 196 -9.46 25.28 -8.04
C ILE A 196 -9.27 26.57 -8.84
N GLU A 197 -10.28 27.12 -9.50
CA GLU A 197 -10.21 28.43 -10.13
C GLU A 197 -9.78 29.54 -9.16
N LYS A 198 -10.38 29.57 -7.96
CA LYS A 198 -10.00 30.51 -6.90
C LYS A 198 -8.56 30.28 -6.42
N LEU A 199 -8.17 29.03 -6.18
CA LEU A 199 -6.83 28.65 -5.72
C LEU A 199 -5.75 29.10 -6.72
N THR A 200 -6.02 28.93 -8.00
CA THR A 200 -5.08 29.24 -9.11
C THR A 200 -5.17 30.68 -9.58
N ASN A 201 -6.10 31.47 -9.04
CA ASN A 201 -6.41 32.83 -9.50
C ASN A 201 -6.73 32.88 -11.02
N TYR A 202 -7.43 31.87 -11.51
CA TYR A 202 -7.68 31.62 -12.95
C TYR A 202 -8.33 32.81 -13.65
N LYS A 203 -9.40 33.38 -13.07
CA LYS A 203 -10.12 34.54 -13.64
C LYS A 203 -9.20 35.71 -13.91
N GLN A 204 -8.37 36.09 -12.92
CA GLN A 204 -7.43 37.20 -13.10
C GLN A 204 -6.36 36.88 -14.15
N ARG A 205 -5.83 35.64 -14.15
CA ARG A 205 -4.84 35.22 -15.14
C ARG A 205 -5.41 35.19 -16.55
N LYS A 206 -6.71 34.92 -16.74
CA LYS A 206 -7.43 35.00 -17.99
C LYS A 206 -7.57 36.47 -18.45
N ILE A 207 -8.00 37.37 -17.55
CA ILE A 207 -8.07 38.81 -17.82
C ILE A 207 -6.70 39.36 -18.24
N ASN A 208 -5.63 38.95 -17.55
CA ASN A 208 -4.27 39.36 -17.92
C ASN A 208 -3.89 38.92 -19.34
N LEU A 209 -4.26 37.72 -19.76
CA LEU A 209 -4.03 37.23 -21.11
C LEU A 209 -4.77 38.08 -22.13
N GLU A 210 -6.08 38.29 -21.94
CA GLU A 210 -6.93 39.08 -22.84
C GLU A 210 -6.41 40.52 -22.98
N ALA A 211 -6.02 41.15 -21.90
CA ALA A 211 -5.45 42.50 -21.91
C ALA A 211 -4.13 42.57 -22.68
N ARG A 212 -3.25 41.54 -22.51
CA ARG A 212 -1.98 41.47 -23.21
C ARG A 212 -2.16 41.23 -24.71
N VAL A 213 -3.05 40.32 -25.07
CA VAL A 213 -3.42 40.03 -26.47
C VAL A 213 -3.93 41.31 -27.17
N LYS A 214 -4.92 41.98 -26.57
CA LYS A 214 -5.47 43.26 -27.11
C LYS A 214 -4.41 44.34 -27.29
N LYS A 215 -3.41 44.39 -26.43
CA LYS A 215 -2.27 45.33 -26.56
C LYS A 215 -1.36 44.98 -27.72
N LEU A 216 -1.06 43.66 -27.89
CA LEU A 216 -0.16 43.19 -28.93
C LEU A 216 -0.80 43.24 -30.34
N GLU A 217 -2.12 43.08 -30.44
CA GLU A 217 -2.88 43.22 -31.71
C GLU A 217 -2.81 44.61 -32.31
N LYS A 218 -2.42 45.60 -31.53
CA LYS A 218 -2.25 46.99 -31.99
C LYS A 218 -0.81 47.31 -32.40
N SER A 219 0.11 46.35 -32.38
CA SER A 219 1.52 46.55 -32.65
C SER A 219 1.95 45.80 -33.92
N ASP A 220 2.64 46.48 -34.80
CA ASP A 220 3.21 45.89 -36.02
C ASP A 220 4.68 45.45 -35.84
N LEU A 221 5.19 45.51 -34.61
CA LEU A 221 6.57 45.11 -34.32
C LEU A 221 6.72 43.58 -34.43
N PRO A 222 7.74 43.08 -35.17
CA PRO A 222 7.96 41.65 -35.36
C PRO A 222 8.07 40.85 -34.03
N LYS A 223 8.60 41.50 -33.01
CA LYS A 223 8.68 40.91 -31.65
C LYS A 223 7.27 40.68 -31.04
N ASP A 224 6.40 41.66 -31.20
CA ASP A 224 5.05 41.63 -30.61
C ASP A 224 4.17 40.64 -31.38
N ILE A 225 4.32 40.52 -32.67
CA ILE A 225 3.64 39.53 -33.50
C ILE A 225 4.03 38.10 -33.06
N ARG A 226 5.32 37.85 -32.79
CA ARG A 226 5.78 36.55 -32.29
C ARG A 226 5.19 36.23 -30.91
N GLU A 227 5.19 37.19 -30.00
CA GLU A 227 4.59 37.04 -28.68
C GLU A 227 3.08 36.79 -28.78
N LEU A 228 2.37 37.54 -29.61
CA LEU A 228 0.94 37.36 -29.87
C LEU A 228 0.61 35.92 -30.31
N ASN A 229 1.37 35.40 -31.27
CA ASN A 229 1.17 34.03 -31.76
C ASN A 229 1.40 32.96 -30.67
N GLN A 230 2.35 33.20 -29.74
CA GLN A 230 2.56 32.33 -28.61
C GLN A 230 1.42 32.43 -27.59
N LEU A 231 0.91 33.64 -27.33
CA LEU A 231 -0.15 33.88 -26.36
C LEU A 231 -1.50 33.38 -26.84
N LYS A 232 -1.79 33.36 -28.13
CA LYS A 232 -3.02 32.78 -28.70
C LYS A 232 -3.17 31.28 -28.46
N GLN A 233 -2.07 30.59 -28.11
CA GLN A 233 -2.07 29.17 -27.76
C GLN A 233 -2.24 28.91 -26.24
N ARG A 234 -2.35 29.97 -25.43
CA ARG A 234 -2.49 29.87 -23.98
C ARG A 234 -3.91 30.17 -23.54
N TYR A 235 -4.27 29.63 -22.36
CA TYR A 235 -5.54 29.92 -21.72
C TYR A 235 -5.43 31.00 -20.65
N THR A 236 -4.24 31.22 -20.11
CA THR A 236 -3.98 32.23 -19.06
C THR A 236 -2.61 32.86 -19.18
N LEU A 237 -2.43 34.05 -18.56
CA LEU A 237 -1.15 34.74 -18.44
C LEU A 237 -0.82 35.03 -16.99
N GLY A 238 0.35 34.59 -16.54
CA GLY A 238 0.85 34.76 -15.18
C GLY A 238 1.04 33.43 -14.48
N LYS A 239 1.79 33.46 -13.37
CA LYS A 239 2.12 32.27 -12.57
C LYS A 239 1.16 32.10 -11.42
N VAL A 240 0.90 30.86 -11.02
CA VAL A 240 0.26 30.55 -9.75
C VAL A 240 1.20 30.84 -8.56
N LYS A 241 0.65 30.95 -7.35
CA LYS A 241 1.41 31.31 -6.15
C LYS A 241 2.13 30.14 -5.46
N PHE A 242 2.20 28.97 -6.12
CA PHE A 242 2.85 27.77 -5.62
C PHE A 242 3.70 27.13 -6.74
N ASP A 243 4.63 26.27 -6.36
CA ASP A 243 5.54 25.57 -7.26
C ASP A 243 5.42 24.04 -7.19
N SER A 244 4.59 23.55 -6.26
CA SER A 244 4.28 22.15 -6.14
C SER A 244 2.88 21.92 -5.55
N VAL A 245 2.26 20.83 -5.97
CA VAL A 245 0.95 20.37 -5.50
C VAL A 245 1.07 18.92 -5.07
N VAL A 246 0.57 18.61 -3.88
CA VAL A 246 0.38 17.22 -3.40
C VAL A 246 -1.11 16.93 -3.34
N ILE A 247 -1.57 15.90 -4.03
CA ILE A 247 -2.98 15.49 -4.05
C ILE A 247 -3.12 14.21 -3.23
N ILE A 248 -3.89 14.27 -2.14
CA ILE A 248 -4.19 13.10 -1.30
C ILE A 248 -5.58 12.61 -1.64
N ASP A 249 -5.69 11.97 -2.79
CA ASP A 249 -6.92 11.33 -3.28
C ASP A 249 -6.57 10.22 -4.27
N PHE A 250 -7.56 9.44 -4.70
CA PHE A 250 -7.41 8.32 -5.63
C PHE A 250 -8.64 8.16 -6.52
N GLY A 251 -8.53 7.32 -7.55
CA GLY A 251 -9.65 7.02 -8.46
C GLY A 251 -10.25 8.27 -9.08
N ASN A 252 -11.58 8.37 -9.10
CA ASN A 252 -12.29 9.49 -9.72
C ASN A 252 -12.01 10.83 -9.04
N GLY A 253 -11.82 10.87 -7.72
CA GLY A 253 -11.47 12.11 -7.00
C GLY A 253 -10.14 12.69 -7.50
N LEU A 254 -9.11 11.85 -7.59
CA LEU A 254 -7.81 12.24 -8.15
C LEU A 254 -7.94 12.74 -9.59
N LYS A 255 -8.68 12.04 -10.46
CA LYS A 255 -8.93 12.43 -11.84
C LYS A 255 -9.60 13.80 -11.94
N SER A 256 -10.62 14.05 -11.13
CA SER A 256 -11.34 15.33 -11.10
C SER A 256 -10.43 16.50 -10.69
N VAL A 257 -9.57 16.31 -9.68
CA VAL A 257 -8.59 17.34 -9.26
C VAL A 257 -7.58 17.61 -10.37
N LEU A 258 -7.01 16.58 -10.98
CA LEU A 258 -6.02 16.73 -12.05
C LEU A 258 -6.62 17.43 -13.28
N THR A 259 -7.86 17.06 -13.66
CA THR A 259 -8.58 17.71 -14.76
C THR A 259 -8.89 19.18 -14.45
N SER A 260 -9.31 19.51 -13.22
CA SER A 260 -9.57 20.90 -12.82
C SER A 260 -8.27 21.75 -12.79
N LEU A 261 -7.13 21.16 -12.39
CA LEU A 261 -5.83 21.82 -12.47
C LEU A 261 -5.45 22.09 -13.94
N ALA A 262 -5.61 21.10 -14.81
CA ALA A 262 -5.33 21.25 -16.24
C ALA A 262 -6.25 22.32 -16.88
N TYR A 263 -7.54 22.30 -16.55
CA TYR A 263 -8.51 23.30 -17.00
C TYR A 263 -8.09 24.72 -16.59
N THR A 264 -7.54 24.90 -15.40
CA THR A 264 -7.05 26.20 -14.93
C THR A 264 -5.63 26.53 -15.39
N ASP A 265 -5.13 25.83 -16.41
CA ASP A 265 -3.79 26.05 -17.01
C ASP A 265 -2.65 25.86 -15.99
N VAL A 266 -2.81 24.89 -15.10
CA VAL A 266 -1.77 24.41 -14.17
C VAL A 266 -1.24 23.10 -14.72
N SER A 267 -0.04 23.12 -15.25
CA SER A 267 0.57 21.97 -15.91
C SER A 267 1.84 21.49 -15.19
N GLU A 268 2.20 20.25 -15.45
CA GLU A 268 3.41 19.61 -14.97
C GLU A 268 4.70 20.26 -15.48
N LYS A 269 4.63 21.12 -16.51
CA LYS A 269 5.77 21.88 -17.06
C LYS A 269 6.26 22.95 -16.08
N ASP A 270 5.31 23.56 -15.36
CA ASP A 270 5.59 24.67 -14.46
C ASP A 270 5.52 24.27 -13.00
N ILE A 271 4.67 23.29 -12.68
CA ILE A 271 4.32 22.89 -11.30
C ILE A 271 4.63 21.42 -11.10
N LEU A 272 5.32 21.08 -10.01
CA LEU A 272 5.53 19.69 -9.61
C LEU A 272 4.22 19.11 -9.03
N ILE A 273 3.59 18.19 -9.74
CA ILE A 273 2.36 17.51 -9.30
C ILE A 273 2.74 16.14 -8.74
N VAL A 274 2.36 15.88 -7.47
CA VAL A 274 2.61 14.61 -6.78
C VAL A 274 1.31 14.12 -6.17
N THR A 275 1.02 12.84 -6.27
CA THR A 275 -0.17 12.24 -5.67
C THR A 275 0.19 11.25 -4.57
N ALA A 276 -0.72 11.05 -3.62
CA ALA A 276 -0.68 9.94 -2.67
C ALA A 276 -1.80 8.93 -3.00
N ASN A 277 -1.72 7.74 -2.41
CA ASN A 277 -2.68 6.64 -2.58
C ASN A 277 -2.79 6.07 -4.01
N GLN A 278 -1.88 6.46 -4.89
CA GLN A 278 -1.78 5.90 -6.23
C GLN A 278 -0.88 4.66 -6.19
N TRP A 279 -1.39 3.57 -6.73
CA TRP A 279 -0.64 2.39 -7.11
C TRP A 279 -0.38 2.44 -8.63
N PHE A 280 0.03 1.32 -9.23
CA PHE A 280 0.16 1.18 -10.68
C PHE A 280 -1.20 0.91 -11.32
N ASP A 281 -2.16 1.81 -11.08
CA ASP A 281 -3.53 1.71 -11.58
C ASP A 281 -3.60 2.15 -13.05
N ASP A 282 -3.77 1.18 -13.94
CA ASP A 282 -3.83 1.42 -15.39
C ASP A 282 -5.08 2.24 -15.79
N SER A 283 -6.10 2.35 -14.94
CA SER A 283 -7.30 3.13 -15.25
C SER A 283 -7.03 4.62 -15.44
N ILE A 284 -5.96 5.13 -14.84
CA ILE A 284 -5.56 6.53 -15.00
C ILE A 284 -4.91 6.80 -16.36
N LEU A 285 -4.41 5.77 -17.04
CA LEU A 285 -3.75 5.88 -18.35
C LEU A 285 -4.75 6.23 -19.46
N SER A 286 -6.04 5.95 -19.27
CA SER A 286 -7.09 6.27 -20.24
C SER A 286 -7.53 7.74 -20.26
N GLU A 287 -7.08 8.54 -19.29
CA GLU A 287 -7.49 9.93 -19.14
C GLU A 287 -6.60 10.88 -19.98
N SER A 288 -7.06 11.28 -21.14
CA SER A 288 -6.30 12.12 -22.08
C SER A 288 -5.91 13.51 -21.53
N SER A 289 -6.65 14.03 -20.54
CA SER A 289 -6.36 15.30 -19.86
C SER A 289 -5.21 15.21 -18.88
N ILE A 290 -4.84 14.00 -18.42
CA ILE A 290 -3.80 13.76 -17.43
C ILE A 290 -2.53 13.34 -18.15
N LYS A 291 -1.55 14.26 -18.25
CA LYS A 291 -0.32 14.00 -18.99
C LYS A 291 0.78 13.41 -18.13
N SER A 292 0.99 13.99 -16.95
CA SER A 292 2.09 13.59 -16.10
C SER A 292 1.88 14.01 -14.63
N PHE A 293 2.24 13.12 -13.72
CA PHE A 293 2.37 13.41 -12.28
C PHE A 293 3.31 12.40 -11.65
N TYR A 294 3.75 12.69 -10.42
CA TYR A 294 4.58 11.79 -9.63
C TYR A 294 3.78 11.14 -8.50
N PHE A 295 4.19 9.94 -8.08
CA PHE A 295 3.58 9.24 -6.95
C PHE A 295 4.58 8.29 -6.27
N PRO A 296 4.48 8.11 -4.92
CA PRO A 296 5.24 7.10 -4.22
C PRO A 296 4.57 5.73 -4.37
N SER A 297 5.34 4.71 -4.66
CA SER A 297 4.85 3.34 -4.71
C SER A 297 5.95 2.32 -4.38
N ILE A 298 5.56 1.05 -4.39
CA ILE A 298 6.47 -0.08 -4.19
C ILE A 298 7.42 -0.26 -5.38
N ASN A 299 8.37 -1.18 -5.26
CA ASN A 299 9.28 -1.45 -6.37
C ASN A 299 8.56 -2.06 -7.58
N LEU A 300 8.44 -1.30 -8.68
CA LEU A 300 7.73 -1.70 -9.91
C LEU A 300 8.26 -3.00 -10.52
N LYS A 301 9.58 -3.19 -10.52
CA LYS A 301 10.18 -4.43 -11.06
C LYS A 301 9.75 -5.65 -10.27
N ASN A 302 9.78 -5.54 -8.95
CA ASN A 302 9.36 -6.63 -8.07
C ASN A 302 7.86 -6.90 -8.18
N PHE A 303 7.04 -5.84 -8.25
CA PHE A 303 5.60 -5.94 -8.48
C PHE A 303 5.28 -6.64 -9.81
N ASN A 304 5.93 -6.24 -10.90
CA ASN A 304 5.74 -6.88 -12.20
C ASN A 304 6.19 -8.35 -12.20
N ASN A 305 7.28 -8.69 -11.52
CA ASN A 305 7.74 -10.07 -11.40
C ASN A 305 6.75 -10.92 -10.59
N PHE A 306 6.20 -10.38 -9.51
CA PHE A 306 5.15 -11.05 -8.74
C PHE A 306 3.90 -11.28 -9.59
N ASN A 307 3.42 -10.26 -10.31
CA ASN A 307 2.25 -10.36 -11.18
C ASN A 307 2.43 -11.40 -12.31
N LYS A 308 3.62 -11.46 -12.90
CA LYS A 308 3.94 -12.48 -13.91
C LYS A 308 3.88 -13.89 -13.32
N LYS A 309 4.45 -14.09 -12.13
CA LYS A 309 4.43 -15.37 -11.44
C LYS A 309 3.00 -15.76 -11.06
N PHE A 310 2.25 -14.83 -10.48
CA PHE A 310 0.85 -15.04 -10.10
C PHE A 310 -0.02 -15.39 -11.32
N PHE A 311 0.10 -14.62 -12.40
CA PHE A 311 -0.64 -14.88 -13.64
C PHE A 311 -0.29 -16.22 -14.29
N LYS A 312 0.98 -16.63 -14.25
CA LYS A 312 1.41 -17.95 -14.77
C LYS A 312 0.66 -19.07 -14.06
N GLU A 313 0.46 -18.96 -12.77
CA GLU A 313 -0.16 -19.99 -11.94
C GLU A 313 -1.68 -19.93 -11.99
N TYR A 314 -2.26 -18.76 -11.74
CA TYR A 314 -3.70 -18.59 -11.52
C TYR A 314 -4.48 -17.98 -12.70
N LYS A 315 -3.79 -17.56 -13.79
CA LYS A 315 -4.38 -17.07 -15.06
C LYS A 315 -5.14 -15.76 -14.98
N TYR A 316 -5.00 -14.99 -13.88
CA TYR A 316 -5.50 -13.62 -13.79
C TYR A 316 -4.51 -12.72 -13.04
N ARG A 317 -4.69 -11.40 -13.13
CA ARG A 317 -3.87 -10.44 -12.38
C ARG A 317 -4.49 -10.17 -11.02
N PRO A 318 -3.73 -10.28 -9.93
CA PRO A 318 -4.26 -10.03 -8.59
C PRO A 318 -4.41 -8.53 -8.34
N ASN A 319 -5.20 -8.19 -7.32
CA ASN A 319 -5.18 -6.85 -6.75
C ASN A 319 -3.81 -6.57 -6.12
N GLU A 320 -3.36 -5.31 -6.16
CA GLU A 320 -2.02 -4.90 -5.71
C GLU A 320 -1.76 -5.22 -4.24
N ILE A 321 -2.78 -5.19 -3.40
CA ILE A 321 -2.67 -5.50 -1.96
C ILE A 321 -2.19 -6.94 -1.72
N THR A 322 -2.41 -7.85 -2.66
CA THR A 322 -2.08 -9.28 -2.49
C THR A 322 -0.59 -9.56 -2.36
N ILE A 323 0.27 -8.70 -2.95
CA ILE A 323 1.73 -8.84 -2.80
C ILE A 323 2.17 -8.68 -1.33
N LEU A 324 1.40 -7.94 -0.53
CA LEU A 324 1.69 -7.77 0.89
C LEU A 324 1.58 -9.09 1.65
N SER A 325 0.58 -9.92 1.34
CA SER A 325 0.42 -11.23 1.99
C SER A 325 1.57 -12.19 1.70
N TYR A 326 2.16 -12.12 0.49
CA TYR A 326 3.38 -12.84 0.17
C TYR A 326 4.54 -12.42 1.09
N ASP A 327 4.75 -11.13 1.26
CA ASP A 327 5.83 -10.60 2.10
C ASP A 327 5.59 -10.86 3.59
N ILE A 328 4.35 -10.85 4.05
CA ILE A 328 3.98 -11.16 5.42
C ILE A 328 4.33 -12.61 5.77
N ILE A 329 4.00 -13.57 4.89
CA ILE A 329 4.41 -14.98 5.08
C ILE A 329 5.93 -15.08 5.19
N GLY A 330 6.67 -14.42 4.31
CA GLY A 330 8.12 -14.40 4.34
C GLY A 330 8.67 -13.83 5.66
N LEU A 331 8.04 -12.78 6.19
CA LEU A 331 8.41 -12.15 7.46
C LEU A 331 8.14 -13.09 8.66
N ILE A 332 6.94 -13.68 8.73
CA ILE A 332 6.57 -14.61 9.81
C ILE A 332 7.53 -15.81 9.80
N TYR A 333 7.78 -16.39 8.63
CA TYR A 333 8.69 -17.52 8.47
C TYR A 333 10.13 -17.15 8.88
N TYR A 334 10.63 -15.98 8.46
CA TYR A 334 11.94 -15.49 8.84
C TYR A 334 12.09 -15.36 10.36
N LEU A 335 11.13 -14.78 11.06
CA LEU A 335 11.16 -14.65 12.51
C LEU A 335 11.14 -16.03 13.18
N TRP A 336 10.25 -16.91 12.76
CA TRP A 336 10.13 -18.26 13.32
C TRP A 336 11.42 -19.09 13.14
N LYS A 337 12.06 -19.04 11.95
CA LYS A 337 13.32 -19.76 11.68
C LYS A 337 14.52 -19.23 12.46
N ASN A 338 14.48 -17.97 12.89
CA ASN A 338 15.52 -17.38 13.73
C ASN A 338 15.21 -17.50 15.23
N ASP A 339 14.43 -18.53 15.63
CA ASP A 339 14.05 -18.83 17.00
C ASP A 339 13.36 -17.67 17.73
N THR A 340 12.79 -16.72 17.02
CA THR A 340 11.99 -15.66 17.62
C THR A 340 10.67 -16.25 18.10
N LYS A 341 10.47 -16.29 19.41
CA LYS A 341 9.19 -16.67 19.99
C LYS A 341 8.18 -15.57 19.68
N ILE A 342 7.26 -15.84 18.74
CA ILE A 342 6.20 -14.90 18.36
C ILE A 342 5.03 -15.07 19.34
N ASN A 343 5.03 -14.28 20.40
CA ASN A 343 3.98 -14.29 21.42
C ASN A 343 3.14 -13.00 21.39
N TYR A 344 3.74 -11.87 20.96
CA TYR A 344 3.12 -10.56 20.95
C TYR A 344 3.45 -9.83 19.64
N ALA A 345 2.63 -8.86 19.28
CA ALA A 345 2.90 -8.03 18.09
C ALA A 345 4.24 -7.28 18.16
N ASN A 346 4.71 -6.98 19.38
CA ASN A 346 6.01 -6.34 19.60
C ASN A 346 7.20 -7.22 19.16
N ASP A 347 7.04 -8.54 19.05
CA ASP A 347 8.09 -9.44 18.58
C ASP A 347 8.41 -9.24 17.09
N PHE A 348 7.51 -8.56 16.37
CA PHE A 348 7.74 -8.11 14.99
C PHE A 348 8.55 -6.81 14.90
N ASN A 349 8.80 -6.10 16.00
CA ASN A 349 9.61 -4.89 15.97
C ASN A 349 11.07 -5.23 15.63
N MET A 350 11.61 -4.57 14.62
CA MET A 350 12.94 -4.85 14.12
C MET A 350 13.84 -3.60 14.17
N LYS A 351 15.09 -3.78 14.60
CA LYS A 351 16.09 -2.69 14.63
C LYS A 351 16.43 -2.21 13.22
N ASN A 352 16.53 -3.14 12.27
CA ASN A 352 16.96 -2.90 10.89
C ASN A 352 15.79 -2.88 9.92
N GLU A 353 15.99 -2.29 8.73
CA GLU A 353 15.08 -2.38 7.61
C GLU A 353 14.99 -3.82 7.08
N ILE A 354 13.79 -4.27 6.79
CA ILE A 354 13.49 -5.56 6.15
C ILE A 354 13.44 -5.34 4.65
N LYS A 355 14.12 -6.21 3.90
CA LYS A 355 14.00 -6.27 2.43
C LYS A 355 12.96 -7.32 2.06
N ALA A 356 11.94 -6.90 1.33
CA ALA A 356 10.87 -7.76 0.88
C ALA A 356 10.57 -7.54 -0.61
N LYS A 357 9.55 -8.18 -1.16
CA LYS A 357 9.13 -7.98 -2.56
C LYS A 357 8.60 -6.57 -2.81
N ILE A 358 7.86 -6.00 -1.86
CA ILE A 358 7.39 -4.61 -1.96
C ILE A 358 8.53 -3.58 -1.88
N GLY A 359 9.71 -3.97 -1.46
CA GLY A 359 10.84 -3.08 -1.26
C GLY A 359 11.39 -3.20 0.15
N LYS A 360 11.60 -2.07 0.83
CA LYS A 360 12.12 -2.03 2.19
C LYS A 360 11.10 -1.41 3.13
N PHE A 361 10.98 -1.99 4.32
CA PHE A 361 10.15 -1.42 5.38
C PHE A 361 10.78 -1.65 6.75
N LYS A 362 10.32 -0.92 7.75
CA LYS A 362 10.67 -1.10 9.16
C LYS A 362 9.40 -1.21 9.99
N ILE A 363 9.40 -2.09 10.97
CA ILE A 363 8.34 -2.21 11.98
C ILE A 363 8.90 -1.66 13.29
N SER A 364 8.18 -0.69 13.86
CA SER A 364 8.52 -0.09 15.16
C SER A 364 7.22 0.35 15.84
N GLU A 365 7.06 0.00 17.10
CA GLU A 365 5.82 0.30 17.86
C GLU A 365 4.54 -0.16 17.13
N ASN A 366 4.58 -1.38 16.57
CA ASN A 366 3.51 -1.99 15.76
C ASN A 366 3.10 -1.17 14.51
N LYS A 367 3.94 -0.24 14.09
CA LYS A 367 3.75 0.56 12.87
C LYS A 367 4.76 0.17 11.82
N VAL A 368 4.27 0.04 10.60
CA VAL A 368 5.09 -0.23 9.44
C VAL A 368 5.35 1.08 8.69
N ILE A 369 6.61 1.38 8.47
CA ILE A 369 7.04 2.49 7.61
C ILE A 369 7.74 1.89 6.40
N GLN A 370 7.09 2.01 5.25
CA GLN A 370 7.63 1.55 3.98
C GLN A 370 8.55 2.61 3.38
N LYS A 371 9.67 2.16 2.80
CA LYS A 371 10.57 2.99 2.01
C LYS A 371 10.15 2.95 0.56
N LEU A 372 9.26 3.85 0.19
CA LEU A 372 8.69 3.91 -1.15
C LEU A 372 9.63 4.59 -2.15
N GLU A 373 9.53 4.16 -3.40
CA GLU A 373 10.19 4.77 -4.54
C GLU A 373 9.25 5.78 -5.20
N ILE A 374 9.79 6.79 -5.87
CA ILE A 374 8.97 7.74 -6.63
C ILE A 374 8.91 7.31 -8.09
N TYR A 375 7.71 7.27 -8.61
CA TYR A 375 7.41 7.02 -10.02
C TYR A 375 6.78 8.24 -10.66
N LYS A 376 6.93 8.33 -11.97
CA LYS A 376 6.30 9.33 -12.84
C LYS A 376 5.37 8.61 -13.80
N LEU A 377 4.15 9.08 -13.94
CA LEU A 377 3.33 8.80 -15.10
C LEU A 377 3.79 9.73 -16.22
N GLU A 378 4.17 9.19 -17.36
CA GLU A 378 4.58 9.91 -18.54
C GLU A 378 4.36 9.05 -19.78
N ASP A 379 3.76 9.60 -20.83
CA ASP A 379 3.46 8.89 -22.07
C ASP A 379 2.76 7.52 -21.86
N ASN A 380 1.75 7.51 -21.00
CA ASN A 380 1.00 6.32 -20.61
C ASN A 380 1.85 5.17 -20.04
N LYS A 381 2.96 5.51 -19.36
CA LYS A 381 3.84 4.55 -18.71
C LYS A 381 4.22 5.01 -17.32
N PHE A 382 4.42 4.04 -16.44
CA PHE A 382 4.99 4.28 -15.13
C PHE A 382 6.52 4.15 -15.20
N ILE A 383 7.22 5.23 -14.96
CA ILE A 383 8.68 5.30 -15.05
C ILE A 383 9.23 5.63 -13.67
N LYS A 384 10.24 4.89 -13.21
CA LYS A 384 10.91 5.22 -11.96
C LYS A 384 11.62 6.57 -12.10
N SER A 385 11.32 7.51 -11.20
CA SER A 385 11.99 8.80 -11.18
C SER A 385 13.46 8.63 -10.82
N LYS A 386 14.33 9.20 -11.63
CA LYS A 386 15.74 9.36 -11.31
C LYS A 386 15.84 10.45 -10.24
N LEU A 387 16.16 10.09 -9.04
CA LEU A 387 16.39 11.01 -7.92
C LEU A 387 17.84 11.45 -7.87
#